data_c3a18941bf29a952cd26582b85fb920c
#
_entry.id   c3a18941bf29a952cd26582b85fb920c
#
_cell.length_a   1.000
_cell.length_b   1.000
_cell.length_c   1.000
_cell.angle_alpha   90.00
_cell.angle_beta   90.00
_cell.angle_gamma   90.00
#
_symmetry.space_group_name_H-M   'P 1'
#
loop_
_entity.id
_entity.type
_entity.pdbx_description
1 polymer ?
#
loop_
_entity_poly.entity_id
_entity_poly.type
_entity_poly.pdbx_seq_one_letter_code
_entity_poly.pdbx_strand_id
1 'polypeptide(L)'
;MGVDLKPLIDTVAKTIKLESLRDKVIAIDAYNALYQFLATIRGYTGEPLMDSHGRVTSHLSGLFYRSVNLLSLGIKLVYVFDGKPPSLKYRELDARRRVKEEAMMMYEQALQEGRLDDARKYAQATSILKDYMVNDAKTLLSLMGIPYVQAPAEGEATAAYMSKIGIAYATASQDYDSLLFGSARLIRNLTISGKRKLPNRNVYVDVEPEIIELENLLNSLSITIEELVDIAILIGTDYNPDGFKGIGAKKALHLIKKYKRLENIDVESIQEGLNHIDYNSIRRIFLEPTVAKVNVVEFKDIDKEGIIRFLCEERDFSKERVNNALQRLEQAMKISRSGLDRWF
;
A
#
# COMPACT_ATOMS: atom_id res chain seq x y z
N MET A 1 4.67 -5.46 5.94
CA MET A 1 6.00 -5.56 5.31
C MET A 1 6.00 -6.87 4.57
N GLY A 2 5.66 -6.84 3.30
CA GLY A 2 5.57 -8.03 2.46
C GLY A 2 6.94 -8.66 2.16
N VAL A 3 6.97 -9.60 1.25
CA VAL A 3 8.17 -10.35 0.84
C VAL A 3 9.25 -9.42 0.26
N ASP A 4 10.52 -9.61 0.67
CA ASP A 4 11.64 -8.83 0.10
C ASP A 4 12.08 -9.39 -1.27
N LEU A 5 11.32 -9.06 -2.29
CA LEU A 5 11.64 -9.36 -3.68
C LEU A 5 12.53 -8.30 -4.35
N LYS A 6 12.90 -7.22 -3.63
CA LYS A 6 13.65 -6.11 -4.21
C LYS A 6 14.87 -6.55 -5.03
N PRO A 7 15.75 -7.48 -4.57
CA PRO A 7 16.93 -7.90 -5.31
C PRO A 7 16.65 -8.57 -6.67
N LEU A 8 15.40 -9.03 -6.89
CA LEU A 8 14.95 -9.64 -8.16
C LEU A 8 14.23 -8.63 -9.06
N ILE A 9 13.72 -7.56 -8.49
CA ILE A 9 12.85 -6.57 -9.17
C ILE A 9 13.65 -5.37 -9.66
N ASP A 10 14.76 -5.01 -9.03
CA ASP A 10 15.54 -3.79 -9.33
C ASP A 10 15.93 -3.66 -10.81
N THR A 11 16.03 -4.76 -11.55
CA THR A 11 16.37 -4.75 -12.98
C THR A 11 15.20 -4.47 -13.91
N VAL A 12 13.97 -4.65 -13.44
CA VAL A 12 12.73 -4.53 -14.25
C VAL A 12 11.83 -3.38 -13.80
N ALA A 13 12.04 -2.85 -12.59
CA ALA A 13 11.33 -1.68 -12.10
C ALA A 13 11.69 -0.45 -12.95
N LYS A 14 10.65 0.29 -13.37
CA LYS A 14 10.81 1.50 -14.19
C LYS A 14 10.24 2.68 -13.45
N THR A 15 11.00 3.74 -13.30
CA THR A 15 10.50 5.03 -12.83
C THR A 15 9.53 5.62 -13.86
N ILE A 16 8.40 6.12 -13.41
CA ILE A 16 7.37 6.72 -14.27
C ILE A 16 6.99 8.10 -13.75
N LYS A 17 6.51 8.94 -14.66
CA LYS A 17 5.87 10.22 -14.30
C LYS A 17 4.39 9.98 -13.99
N LEU A 18 3.84 10.69 -13.01
CA LEU A 18 2.41 10.59 -12.64
C LEU A 18 1.48 10.89 -13.81
N GLU A 19 1.87 11.81 -14.69
CA GLU A 19 1.10 12.21 -15.86
C GLU A 19 0.87 11.06 -16.85
N SER A 20 1.77 10.06 -16.89
CA SER A 20 1.60 8.86 -17.72
C SER A 20 0.47 7.94 -17.26
N LEU A 21 -0.05 8.17 -16.06
CA LEU A 21 -1.17 7.43 -15.48
C LEU A 21 -2.53 8.11 -15.74
N ARG A 22 -2.58 9.22 -16.50
CA ARG A 22 -3.83 9.89 -16.86
C ARG A 22 -4.83 8.89 -17.45
N ASP A 23 -6.09 9.02 -17.05
CA ASP A 23 -7.24 8.18 -17.43
C ASP A 23 -7.14 6.70 -17.02
N LYS A 24 -6.06 6.31 -16.33
CA LYS A 24 -5.88 4.96 -15.80
C LYS A 24 -6.60 4.79 -14.46
N VAL A 25 -7.26 3.65 -14.29
CA VAL A 25 -7.83 3.24 -12.99
C VAL A 25 -6.74 2.55 -12.18
N ILE A 26 -6.47 3.04 -10.99
CA ILE A 26 -5.47 2.48 -10.08
C ILE A 26 -6.17 1.94 -8.83
N ALA A 27 -6.00 0.65 -8.56
CA ALA A 27 -6.49 0.00 -7.35
C ALA A 27 -5.47 0.18 -6.21
N ILE A 28 -5.82 1.00 -5.21
CA ILE A 28 -4.94 1.33 -4.09
C ILE A 28 -5.26 0.42 -2.91
N ASP A 29 -4.24 -0.24 -2.36
CA ASP A 29 -4.35 -0.88 -1.05
C ASP A 29 -4.62 0.20 0.01
N ALA A 30 -5.87 0.21 0.54
CA ALA A 30 -6.32 1.24 1.46
C ALA A 30 -5.58 1.17 2.79
N TYR A 31 -5.36 -0.02 3.34
CA TYR A 31 -4.66 -0.18 4.61
C TYR A 31 -3.20 0.24 4.51
N ASN A 32 -2.50 -0.18 3.47
CA ASN A 32 -1.12 0.25 3.20
C ASN A 32 -1.03 1.77 3.10
N ALA A 33 -1.92 2.41 2.33
CA ALA A 33 -1.96 3.87 2.18
C ALA A 33 -2.26 4.59 3.51
N LEU A 34 -3.26 4.14 4.28
CA LEU A 34 -3.64 4.76 5.55
C LEU A 34 -2.53 4.62 6.61
N TYR A 35 -1.90 3.44 6.73
CA TYR A 35 -0.74 3.26 7.61
C TYR A 35 0.41 4.18 7.21
N GLN A 36 0.66 4.33 5.92
CA GLN A 36 1.69 5.22 5.42
C GLN A 36 1.41 6.68 5.77
N PHE A 37 0.16 7.15 5.66
CA PHE A 37 -0.24 8.50 6.06
C PHE A 37 -0.07 8.70 7.58
N LEU A 38 -0.50 7.74 8.39
CA LEU A 38 -0.31 7.77 9.84
C LEU A 38 1.17 7.80 10.25
N ALA A 39 2.04 7.14 9.51
CA ALA A 39 3.46 7.11 9.78
C ALA A 39 4.19 8.38 9.36
N THR A 40 3.75 9.04 8.27
CA THR A 40 4.49 10.14 7.64
C THR A 40 3.92 11.52 7.92
N ILE A 41 2.60 11.64 8.16
CA ILE A 41 1.92 12.92 8.41
C ILE A 41 1.79 13.12 9.91
N ARG A 42 2.77 13.85 10.47
CA ARG A 42 2.91 14.04 11.92
C ARG A 42 3.31 15.48 12.24
N GLY A 43 3.06 15.90 13.47
CA GLY A 43 3.49 17.17 14.03
C GLY A 43 5.00 17.22 14.28
N TYR A 44 5.42 18.30 14.92
CA TYR A 44 6.84 18.60 15.09
C TYR A 44 7.55 17.63 16.03
N THR A 45 6.91 17.16 17.09
CA THR A 45 7.46 16.19 18.07
C THR A 45 7.24 14.73 17.67
N GLY A 46 6.59 14.50 16.50
CA GLY A 46 6.28 13.16 15.98
C GLY A 46 4.88 12.69 16.34
N GLU A 47 4.09 13.48 17.04
CA GLU A 47 2.69 13.19 17.36
C GLU A 47 1.84 13.13 16.08
N PRO A 48 0.79 12.28 16.01
CA PRO A 48 -0.15 12.33 14.90
C PRO A 48 -0.95 13.65 14.92
N LEU A 49 -1.38 14.13 13.76
CA LEU A 49 -2.33 15.23 13.70
C LEU A 49 -3.65 14.79 14.32
N MET A 50 -4.27 15.68 15.12
CA MET A 50 -5.52 15.44 15.82
C MET A 50 -6.46 16.62 15.67
N ASP A 51 -7.77 16.34 15.81
CA ASP A 51 -8.79 17.37 16.00
C ASP A 51 -8.85 17.83 17.47
N SER A 52 -9.69 18.82 17.77
CA SER A 52 -9.89 19.39 19.12
C SER A 52 -10.44 18.37 20.13
N HIS A 53 -10.98 17.24 19.66
CA HIS A 53 -11.49 16.15 20.48
C HIS A 53 -10.44 15.04 20.69
N GLY A 54 -9.20 15.21 20.22
CA GLY A 54 -8.12 14.22 20.33
C GLY A 54 -8.24 13.04 19.36
N ARG A 55 -9.10 13.11 18.34
CA ARG A 55 -9.19 12.07 17.31
C ARG A 55 -8.09 12.30 16.28
N VAL A 56 -7.33 11.26 15.97
CA VAL A 56 -6.27 11.32 14.96
C VAL A 56 -6.84 11.60 13.57
N THR A 57 -6.29 12.59 12.88
CA THR A 57 -6.71 13.06 11.55
C THR A 57 -5.63 12.94 10.47
N SER A 58 -4.42 12.48 10.81
CA SER A 58 -3.31 12.28 9.86
C SER A 58 -3.70 11.45 8.64
N HIS A 59 -4.47 10.36 8.84
CA HIS A 59 -4.95 9.49 7.77
C HIS A 59 -5.87 10.22 6.79
N LEU A 60 -6.79 11.07 7.32
CA LEU A 60 -7.69 11.90 6.49
C LEU A 60 -6.92 12.96 5.72
N SER A 61 -5.93 13.59 6.36
CA SER A 61 -5.06 14.57 5.70
C SER A 61 -4.36 13.96 4.50
N GLY A 62 -3.73 12.78 4.67
CA GLY A 62 -3.09 12.07 3.59
C GLY A 62 -4.07 11.65 2.49
N LEU A 63 -5.16 11.03 2.90
CA LEU A 63 -6.19 10.55 1.97
C LEU A 63 -6.75 11.68 1.12
N PHE A 64 -7.16 12.79 1.73
CA PHE A 64 -7.74 13.92 1.02
C PHE A 64 -6.75 14.58 0.05
N TYR A 65 -5.64 15.10 0.58
CA TYR A 65 -4.74 15.89 -0.25
C TYR A 65 -4.04 15.07 -1.31
N ARG A 66 -3.70 13.81 -1.02
CA ARG A 66 -3.07 12.94 -2.01
C ARG A 66 -4.06 12.53 -3.10
N SER A 67 -5.29 12.16 -2.74
CA SER A 67 -6.32 11.83 -3.73
C SER A 67 -6.65 13.05 -4.61
N VAL A 68 -6.80 14.25 -4.04
CA VAL A 68 -6.98 15.48 -4.82
C VAL A 68 -5.85 15.67 -5.83
N ASN A 69 -4.60 15.50 -5.41
CA ASN A 69 -3.45 15.66 -6.31
C ASN A 69 -3.48 14.66 -7.47
N LEU A 70 -3.77 13.38 -7.19
CA LEU A 70 -3.82 12.34 -8.22
C LEU A 70 -5.03 12.53 -9.17
N LEU A 71 -6.20 12.84 -8.62
CA LEU A 71 -7.39 13.17 -9.41
C LEU A 71 -7.18 14.40 -10.30
N SER A 72 -6.45 15.42 -9.81
CA SER A 72 -6.12 16.62 -10.60
C SER A 72 -5.21 16.32 -11.79
N LEU A 73 -4.47 15.21 -11.78
CA LEU A 73 -3.71 14.70 -12.92
C LEU A 73 -4.54 13.82 -13.87
N GLY A 74 -5.83 13.63 -13.57
CA GLY A 74 -6.73 12.78 -14.34
C GLY A 74 -6.60 11.29 -14.03
N ILE A 75 -5.94 10.91 -12.93
CA ILE A 75 -5.80 9.50 -12.52
C ILE A 75 -7.09 9.08 -11.81
N LYS A 76 -7.66 7.94 -12.17
CA LYS A 76 -8.86 7.38 -11.55
C LYS A 76 -8.47 6.45 -10.42
N LEU A 77 -9.01 6.66 -9.21
CA LEU A 77 -8.62 5.92 -8.01
C LEU A 77 -9.75 5.00 -7.54
N VAL A 78 -9.41 3.80 -7.12
CA VAL A 78 -10.29 2.91 -6.36
C VAL A 78 -9.52 2.39 -5.14
N TYR A 79 -10.10 2.52 -3.96
CA TYR A 79 -9.47 2.03 -2.73
C TYR A 79 -10.02 0.66 -2.36
N VAL A 80 -9.14 -0.27 -2.00
CA VAL A 80 -9.54 -1.63 -1.62
C VAL A 80 -9.19 -1.84 -0.15
N PHE A 81 -10.22 -2.09 0.67
CA PHE A 81 -10.10 -2.29 2.12
C PHE A 81 -10.01 -3.77 2.45
N ASP A 82 -9.13 -4.12 3.40
CA ASP A 82 -9.00 -5.49 3.91
C ASP A 82 -10.29 -5.96 4.59
N GLY A 83 -10.54 -7.26 4.43
CA GLY A 83 -11.53 -8.01 5.18
C GLY A 83 -10.90 -8.79 6.34
N LYS A 84 -11.40 -10.00 6.57
CA LYS A 84 -10.87 -10.88 7.62
C LYS A 84 -9.59 -11.55 7.14
N PRO A 85 -8.44 -11.34 7.82
CA PRO A 85 -7.19 -11.96 7.42
C PRO A 85 -7.25 -13.49 7.54
N PRO A 86 -6.53 -14.25 6.67
CA PRO A 86 -6.36 -15.68 6.83
C PRO A 86 -5.73 -16.04 8.17
N SER A 87 -6.09 -17.20 8.73
CA SER A 87 -5.59 -17.64 10.05
C SER A 87 -4.08 -17.74 10.13
N LEU A 88 -3.43 -18.13 9.04
CA LEU A 88 -1.96 -18.22 8.94
C LEU A 88 -1.25 -16.86 9.16
N LYS A 89 -1.96 -15.71 8.98
CA LYS A 89 -1.39 -14.37 9.18
C LYS A 89 -1.39 -13.92 10.64
N TYR A 90 -2.09 -14.57 11.55
CA TYR A 90 -2.20 -14.12 12.95
C TYR A 90 -0.86 -14.03 13.67
N ARG A 91 0.07 -14.97 13.42
CA ARG A 91 1.41 -14.93 14.02
C ARG A 91 2.17 -13.64 13.64
N GLU A 92 2.09 -13.26 12.39
CA GLU A 92 2.72 -12.05 11.88
C GLU A 92 2.04 -10.78 12.43
N LEU A 93 0.71 -10.76 12.51
CA LEU A 93 -0.05 -9.66 13.09
C LEU A 93 0.28 -9.45 14.58
N ASP A 94 0.45 -10.54 15.34
CA ASP A 94 0.87 -10.46 16.75
C ASP A 94 2.31 -9.95 16.88
N ALA A 95 3.22 -10.37 16.01
CA ALA A 95 4.59 -9.86 15.99
C ALA A 95 4.62 -8.35 15.67
N ARG A 96 3.85 -7.89 14.69
CA ARG A 96 3.71 -6.45 14.38
C ARG A 96 3.14 -5.66 15.56
N ARG A 97 2.17 -6.22 16.27
CA ARG A 97 1.58 -5.57 17.46
C ARG A 97 2.64 -5.36 18.55
N ARG A 98 3.43 -6.38 18.87
CA ARG A 98 4.52 -6.28 19.85
C ARG A 98 5.56 -5.21 19.49
N VAL A 99 6.00 -5.18 18.22
CA VAL A 99 6.93 -4.15 17.74
C VAL A 99 6.35 -2.74 17.89
N LYS A 100 5.03 -2.55 17.64
CA LYS A 100 4.37 -1.26 17.84
C LYS A 100 4.28 -0.86 19.33
N GLU A 101 3.99 -1.82 20.21
CA GLU A 101 3.94 -1.61 21.66
C GLU A 101 5.32 -1.20 22.20
N GLU A 102 6.38 -1.90 21.78
CA GLU A 102 7.78 -1.54 22.12
C GLU A 102 8.14 -0.15 21.59
N ALA A 103 7.81 0.16 20.35
CA ALA A 103 8.05 1.48 19.76
C ALA A 103 7.32 2.60 20.53
N MET A 104 6.10 2.32 21.04
CA MET A 104 5.34 3.27 21.83
C MET A 104 6.04 3.57 23.16
N MET A 105 6.50 2.54 23.87
CA MET A 105 7.27 2.72 25.11
C MET A 105 8.54 3.54 24.88
N MET A 106 9.28 3.25 23.81
CA MET A 106 10.49 4.00 23.46
C MET A 106 10.18 5.45 23.05
N TYR A 107 9.05 5.69 22.40
CA TYR A 107 8.57 7.03 22.06
C TYR A 107 8.27 7.86 23.32
N GLU A 108 7.48 7.31 24.25
CA GLU A 108 7.13 7.97 25.51
C GLU A 108 8.36 8.27 26.36
N GLN A 109 9.28 7.32 26.48
CA GLN A 109 10.54 7.54 27.17
C GLN A 109 11.37 8.65 26.52
N ALA A 110 11.51 8.66 25.21
CA ALA A 110 12.27 9.68 24.49
C ALA A 110 11.66 11.09 24.68
N LEU A 111 10.32 11.20 24.74
CA LEU A 111 9.64 12.47 25.07
C LEU A 111 9.92 12.92 26.49
N GLN A 112 9.85 12.03 27.50
CA GLN A 112 10.14 12.35 28.90
C GLN A 112 11.57 12.83 29.10
N GLU A 113 12.53 12.25 28.38
CA GLU A 113 13.94 12.60 28.42
C GLU A 113 14.30 13.80 27.51
N GLY A 114 13.33 14.38 26.79
CA GLY A 114 13.57 15.53 25.89
C GLY A 114 14.33 15.19 24.61
N ARG A 115 14.48 13.90 24.26
CA ARG A 115 15.19 13.41 23.07
C ARG A 115 14.26 13.44 21.84
N LEU A 116 13.95 14.64 21.35
CA LEU A 116 12.95 14.87 20.31
C LEU A 116 13.24 14.14 18.97
N ASP A 117 14.52 14.00 18.60
CA ASP A 117 14.89 13.30 17.36
C ASP A 117 14.65 11.79 17.47
N ASP A 118 14.93 11.20 18.62
CA ASP A 118 14.61 9.80 18.89
C ASP A 118 13.09 9.59 18.98
N ALA A 119 12.38 10.50 19.67
CA ALA A 119 10.91 10.46 19.72
C ALA A 119 10.30 10.45 18.31
N ARG A 120 10.74 11.32 17.41
CA ARG A 120 10.28 11.33 16.01
C ARG A 120 10.56 10.02 15.29
N LYS A 121 11.71 9.39 15.53
CA LYS A 121 12.08 8.11 14.92
C LYS A 121 11.14 7.00 15.40
N TYR A 122 10.92 6.87 16.71
CA TYR A 122 10.04 5.85 17.26
C TYR A 122 8.57 6.10 16.90
N ALA A 123 8.13 7.35 16.87
CA ALA A 123 6.77 7.73 16.51
C ALA A 123 6.29 7.12 15.20
N GLN A 124 7.15 7.00 14.18
CA GLN A 124 6.75 6.40 12.89
C GLN A 124 6.31 4.95 13.03
N ALA A 125 6.88 4.19 13.95
CA ALA A 125 6.54 2.79 14.18
C ALA A 125 5.32 2.59 15.10
N THR A 126 4.81 3.66 15.77
CA THR A 126 3.66 3.57 16.67
C THR A 126 2.30 3.61 15.99
N SER A 127 2.25 3.71 14.66
CA SER A 127 0.99 3.88 13.92
C SER A 127 0.04 2.70 14.13
N ILE A 128 -1.14 2.98 14.68
CA ILE A 128 -2.23 2.02 14.85
C ILE A 128 -3.44 2.53 14.08
N LEU A 129 -3.95 1.74 13.16
CA LEU A 129 -5.18 2.03 12.43
C LEU A 129 -6.36 1.49 13.26
N LYS A 130 -7.24 2.40 13.71
CA LYS A 130 -8.43 2.08 14.48
C LYS A 130 -9.66 2.03 13.57
N ASP A 131 -10.70 1.29 13.96
CA ASP A 131 -11.93 1.11 13.16
C ASP A 131 -12.58 2.44 12.76
N TYR A 132 -12.61 3.44 13.66
CA TYR A 132 -13.18 4.74 13.32
C TYR A 132 -12.40 5.44 12.18
N MET A 133 -11.08 5.24 12.10
CA MET A 133 -10.27 5.83 11.02
C MET A 133 -10.59 5.19 9.67
N VAL A 134 -10.87 3.89 9.65
CA VAL A 134 -11.32 3.18 8.45
C VAL A 134 -12.70 3.69 8.01
N ASN A 135 -13.62 3.87 8.96
CA ASN A 135 -14.95 4.41 8.68
C ASN A 135 -14.88 5.87 8.18
N ASP A 136 -14.08 6.70 8.83
CA ASP A 136 -13.81 8.08 8.41
C ASP A 136 -13.22 8.12 6.98
N ALA A 137 -12.28 7.23 6.67
CA ALA A 137 -11.70 7.12 5.32
C ALA A 137 -12.76 6.75 4.27
N LYS A 138 -13.62 5.78 4.55
CA LYS A 138 -14.73 5.39 3.65
C LYS A 138 -15.74 6.52 3.46
N THR A 139 -16.06 7.24 4.52
CA THR A 139 -16.92 8.43 4.45
C THR A 139 -16.33 9.48 3.54
N LEU A 140 -15.05 9.82 3.73
CA LEU A 140 -14.36 10.81 2.91
C LEU A 140 -14.29 10.38 1.44
N LEU A 141 -13.94 9.12 1.16
CA LEU A 141 -13.92 8.58 -0.20
C LEU A 141 -15.29 8.69 -0.88
N SER A 142 -16.37 8.37 -0.15
CA SER A 142 -17.74 8.49 -0.66
C SER A 142 -18.09 9.95 -1.03
N LEU A 143 -17.73 10.90 -0.15
CA LEU A 143 -17.92 12.33 -0.40
C LEU A 143 -17.08 12.85 -1.57
N MET A 144 -15.88 12.29 -1.76
CA MET A 144 -15.01 12.61 -2.90
C MET A 144 -15.45 11.93 -4.21
N GLY A 145 -16.49 11.11 -4.21
CA GLY A 145 -16.94 10.34 -5.36
C GLY A 145 -15.96 9.23 -5.78
N ILE A 146 -15.00 8.88 -4.90
CA ILE A 146 -14.01 7.83 -5.14
C ILE A 146 -14.58 6.48 -4.70
N PRO A 147 -14.72 5.52 -5.60
CA PRO A 147 -15.20 4.19 -5.24
C PRO A 147 -14.23 3.47 -4.31
N TYR A 148 -14.79 2.63 -3.43
CA TYR A 148 -14.01 1.68 -2.66
C TYR A 148 -14.63 0.29 -2.67
N VAL A 149 -13.80 -0.71 -2.50
CA VAL A 149 -14.16 -2.13 -2.47
C VAL A 149 -13.82 -2.70 -1.10
N GLN A 150 -14.74 -3.45 -0.50
CA GLN A 150 -14.47 -4.24 0.69
C GLN A 150 -14.04 -5.64 0.26
N ALA A 151 -12.80 -6.00 0.48
CA ALA A 151 -12.30 -7.35 0.23
C ALA A 151 -12.88 -8.34 1.26
N PRO A 152 -13.12 -9.60 0.89
CA PRO A 152 -13.50 -10.65 1.82
C PRO A 152 -12.34 -11.11 2.72
N ALA A 153 -11.10 -10.99 2.21
CA ALA A 153 -9.85 -11.30 2.89
C ALA A 153 -8.86 -10.12 2.71
N GLU A 154 -7.70 -10.35 2.11
CA GLU A 154 -6.70 -9.31 1.90
C GLU A 154 -7.13 -8.33 0.79
N GLY A 155 -7.07 -7.03 1.07
CA GLY A 155 -7.36 -5.97 0.11
C GLY A 155 -6.41 -6.02 -1.08
N GLU A 156 -5.13 -6.28 -0.80
CA GLU A 156 -4.09 -6.41 -1.81
C GLU A 156 -4.38 -7.53 -2.83
N ALA A 157 -4.91 -8.67 -2.38
CA ALA A 157 -5.33 -9.76 -3.26
C ALA A 157 -6.48 -9.35 -4.19
N THR A 158 -7.48 -8.62 -3.66
CA THR A 158 -8.59 -8.09 -4.46
C THR A 158 -8.12 -7.02 -5.44
N ALA A 159 -7.22 -6.10 -5.02
CA ALA A 159 -6.63 -5.10 -5.89
C ALA A 159 -5.81 -5.73 -7.03
N ALA A 160 -5.02 -6.77 -6.72
CA ALA A 160 -4.27 -7.55 -7.70
C ALA A 160 -5.20 -8.25 -8.71
N TYR A 161 -6.29 -8.84 -8.24
CA TYR A 161 -7.32 -9.44 -9.10
C TYR A 161 -7.93 -8.40 -10.05
N MET A 162 -8.29 -7.20 -9.57
CA MET A 162 -8.80 -6.13 -10.43
C MET A 162 -7.81 -5.73 -11.52
N SER A 163 -6.51 -5.71 -11.21
CA SER A 163 -5.45 -5.47 -12.20
C SER A 163 -5.31 -6.62 -13.19
N LYS A 164 -5.37 -7.86 -12.70
CA LYS A 164 -5.26 -9.08 -13.52
C LYS A 164 -6.36 -9.19 -14.59
N ILE A 165 -7.60 -8.83 -14.23
CA ILE A 165 -8.77 -8.90 -15.15
C ILE A 165 -8.99 -7.60 -15.93
N GLY A 166 -8.13 -6.58 -15.78
CA GLY A 166 -8.17 -5.34 -16.55
C GLY A 166 -9.17 -4.28 -16.08
N ILE A 167 -9.87 -4.46 -14.94
CA ILE A 167 -10.72 -3.43 -14.32
C ILE A 167 -9.86 -2.28 -13.77
N ALA A 168 -8.70 -2.59 -13.18
CA ALA A 168 -7.69 -1.61 -12.86
C ALA A 168 -6.48 -1.78 -13.79
N TYR A 169 -5.84 -0.66 -14.15
CA TYR A 169 -4.60 -0.68 -14.92
C TYR A 169 -3.44 -1.26 -14.09
N ALA A 170 -3.41 -0.94 -12.81
CA ALA A 170 -2.37 -1.38 -11.87
C ALA A 170 -2.89 -1.41 -10.43
N THR A 171 -2.21 -2.17 -9.59
CA THR A 171 -2.31 -2.07 -8.12
C THR A 171 -1.30 -1.06 -7.61
N ALA A 172 -1.66 -0.25 -6.61
CA ALA A 172 -0.72 0.62 -5.91
C ALA A 172 -0.55 0.14 -4.46
N SER A 173 0.64 -0.33 -4.13
CA SER A 173 1.06 -0.77 -2.79
C SER A 173 2.57 -0.51 -2.62
N GLN A 174 3.06 -0.48 -1.37
CA GLN A 174 4.50 -0.47 -1.11
C GLN A 174 5.08 -1.88 -1.05
N ASP A 175 4.23 -2.87 -0.82
CA ASP A 175 4.61 -4.26 -0.70
C ASP A 175 4.61 -4.95 -2.08
N TYR A 176 5.46 -5.96 -2.24
CA TYR A 176 5.56 -6.70 -3.49
C TYR A 176 4.55 -7.86 -3.58
N ASP A 177 3.78 -8.11 -2.53
CA ASP A 177 2.86 -9.24 -2.44
C ASP A 177 1.77 -9.19 -3.51
N SER A 178 1.41 -7.97 -3.99
CA SER A 178 0.53 -7.79 -5.15
C SER A 178 0.97 -8.56 -6.39
N LEU A 179 2.30 -8.70 -6.60
CA LEU A 179 2.84 -9.49 -7.73
C LEU A 179 2.63 -11.00 -7.51
N LEU A 180 2.72 -11.47 -6.25
CA LEU A 180 2.45 -12.86 -5.89
C LEU A 180 0.98 -13.23 -6.06
N PHE A 181 0.07 -12.27 -5.81
CA PHE A 181 -1.36 -12.40 -6.10
C PHE A 181 -1.70 -12.27 -7.60
N GLY A 182 -0.70 -12.05 -8.45
CA GLY A 182 -0.86 -12.00 -9.90
C GLY A 182 -1.32 -10.65 -10.44
N SER A 183 -1.07 -9.54 -9.76
CA SER A 183 -1.29 -8.21 -10.32
C SER A 183 -0.51 -8.04 -11.62
N ALA A 184 -1.16 -7.63 -12.70
CA ALA A 184 -0.50 -7.40 -13.98
C ALA A 184 0.57 -6.30 -13.87
N ARG A 185 0.30 -5.26 -13.05
CA ARG A 185 1.20 -4.14 -12.79
C ARG A 185 1.12 -3.72 -11.34
N LEU A 186 2.27 -3.53 -10.71
CA LEU A 186 2.39 -2.92 -9.39
C LEU A 186 3.01 -1.53 -9.54
N ILE A 187 2.37 -0.50 -8.96
CA ILE A 187 2.94 0.84 -8.83
C ILE A 187 3.31 1.07 -7.38
N ARG A 188 4.60 1.32 -7.15
CA ARG A 188 5.12 1.72 -5.83
C ARG A 188 5.27 3.22 -5.75
N ASN A 189 5.31 3.75 -4.55
CA ASN A 189 5.49 5.16 -4.25
C ASN A 189 4.39 6.11 -4.76
N LEU A 190 3.26 5.60 -5.28
CA LEU A 190 2.19 6.46 -5.81
C LEU A 190 1.67 7.45 -4.76
N THR A 191 1.47 7.00 -3.53
CA THR A 191 0.88 7.79 -2.43
C THR A 191 1.89 8.68 -1.71
N ILE A 192 3.19 8.52 -1.95
CA ILE A 192 4.28 9.31 -1.33
C ILE A 192 5.16 10.05 -2.31
N SER A 193 4.84 10.00 -3.60
CA SER A 193 5.62 10.71 -4.64
C SER A 193 5.79 12.21 -4.31
N GLY A 194 6.95 12.74 -4.65
CA GLY A 194 7.35 14.12 -4.39
C GLY A 194 8.52 14.23 -3.41
N LYS A 195 8.80 15.44 -2.94
CA LYS A 195 9.94 15.71 -2.07
C LYS A 195 9.78 15.08 -0.69
N ARG A 196 10.69 14.17 -0.34
CA ARG A 196 10.76 13.52 0.95
C ARG A 196 12.06 13.90 1.66
N LYS A 197 11.95 14.34 2.93
CA LYS A 197 13.12 14.57 3.77
C LYS A 197 13.72 13.23 4.21
N LEU A 198 15.03 13.05 4.01
CA LEU A 198 15.71 11.86 4.51
C LEU A 198 15.76 11.86 6.04
N PRO A 199 15.58 10.68 6.70
CA PRO A 199 15.75 10.56 8.13
C PRO A 199 17.13 11.08 8.55
N ASN A 200 17.20 11.84 9.64
CA ASN A 200 18.42 12.38 10.25
C ASN A 200 19.29 13.28 9.33
N ARG A 201 18.78 13.73 8.19
CA ARG A 201 19.50 14.65 7.29
C ARG A 201 18.57 15.79 6.85
N ASN A 202 19.11 16.99 6.69
CA ASN A 202 18.35 18.12 6.11
C ASN A 202 18.41 18.10 4.58
N VAL A 203 18.26 16.91 3.99
CA VAL A 203 18.31 16.66 2.56
C VAL A 203 16.95 16.11 2.12
N TYR A 204 16.41 16.69 1.05
CA TYR A 204 15.20 16.22 0.40
C TYR A 204 15.58 15.40 -0.82
N VAL A 205 14.93 14.27 -1.00
CA VAL A 205 15.01 13.44 -2.21
C VAL A 205 13.65 13.46 -2.90
N ASP A 206 13.65 13.52 -4.21
CA ASP A 206 12.42 13.33 -4.97
C ASP A 206 12.14 11.82 -5.03
N VAL A 207 10.96 11.45 -4.56
CA VAL A 207 10.47 10.08 -4.64
C VAL A 207 9.55 10.00 -5.84
N GLU A 208 9.95 9.27 -6.85
CA GLU A 208 9.16 9.05 -8.06
C GLU A 208 8.42 7.71 -7.97
N PRO A 209 7.23 7.58 -8.59
CA PRO A 209 6.56 6.31 -8.69
C PRO A 209 7.35 5.34 -9.56
N GLU A 210 7.33 4.07 -9.17
CA GLU A 210 7.93 2.96 -9.91
C GLU A 210 6.83 2.00 -10.35
N ILE A 211 6.90 1.55 -11.60
CA ILE A 211 6.02 0.51 -12.14
C ILE A 211 6.80 -0.78 -12.35
N ILE A 212 6.22 -1.88 -11.91
CA ILE A 212 6.72 -3.24 -12.14
C ILE A 212 5.63 -4.00 -12.89
N GLU A 213 5.96 -4.52 -14.08
CA GLU A 213 5.08 -5.37 -14.86
C GLU A 213 5.42 -6.83 -14.57
N LEU A 214 4.44 -7.61 -14.10
CA LEU A 214 4.64 -9.00 -13.68
C LEU A 214 5.20 -9.86 -14.81
N GLU A 215 4.65 -9.72 -16.02
CA GLU A 215 5.13 -10.48 -17.18
C GLU A 215 6.61 -10.21 -17.48
N ASN A 216 7.04 -8.94 -17.42
CA ASN A 216 8.43 -8.57 -17.62
C ASN A 216 9.34 -9.15 -16.54
N LEU A 217 8.87 -9.19 -15.27
CA LEU A 217 9.59 -9.82 -14.17
C LEU A 217 9.76 -11.31 -14.39
N LEU A 218 8.68 -12.04 -14.67
CA LEU A 218 8.70 -13.49 -14.89
C LEU A 218 9.58 -13.86 -16.08
N ASN A 219 9.47 -13.12 -17.19
CA ASN A 219 10.29 -13.32 -18.38
C ASN A 219 11.78 -13.06 -18.11
N SER A 220 12.11 -11.97 -17.42
CA SER A 220 13.52 -11.62 -17.10
C SER A 220 14.18 -12.66 -16.21
N LEU A 221 13.41 -13.24 -15.28
CA LEU A 221 13.87 -14.29 -14.39
C LEU A 221 13.74 -15.68 -15.02
N SER A 222 13.02 -15.85 -16.14
CA SER A 222 12.70 -17.13 -16.78
C SER A 222 12.04 -18.12 -15.78
N ILE A 223 11.00 -17.64 -15.09
CA ILE A 223 10.24 -18.40 -14.10
C ILE A 223 8.73 -18.21 -14.32
N THR A 224 7.92 -19.08 -13.72
CA THR A 224 6.46 -18.98 -13.67
C THR A 224 6.00 -18.21 -12.41
N ILE A 225 4.71 -17.89 -12.33
CA ILE A 225 4.13 -17.29 -11.14
C ILE A 225 4.18 -18.24 -9.93
N GLU A 226 3.98 -19.52 -10.15
CA GLU A 226 4.08 -20.56 -9.13
C GLU A 226 5.51 -20.63 -8.57
N GLU A 227 6.52 -20.58 -9.46
CA GLU A 227 7.92 -20.53 -9.08
C GLU A 227 8.26 -19.24 -8.30
N LEU A 228 7.64 -18.09 -8.65
CA LEU A 228 7.81 -16.84 -7.90
C LEU A 228 7.21 -16.95 -6.49
N VAL A 229 6.05 -17.59 -6.34
CA VAL A 229 5.44 -17.86 -5.02
C VAL A 229 6.32 -18.80 -4.20
N ASP A 230 6.89 -19.84 -4.79
CA ASP A 230 7.82 -20.74 -4.10
C ASP A 230 9.10 -20.02 -3.65
N ILE A 231 9.62 -19.09 -4.45
CA ILE A 231 10.72 -18.19 -4.07
C ILE A 231 10.31 -17.35 -2.86
N ALA A 232 9.11 -16.77 -2.87
CA ALA A 232 8.61 -15.97 -1.78
C ALA A 232 8.48 -16.77 -0.47
N ILE A 233 7.99 -18.02 -0.52
CA ILE A 233 7.90 -18.91 0.64
C ILE A 233 9.30 -19.19 1.21
N LEU A 234 10.32 -19.39 0.38
CA LEU A 234 11.70 -19.58 0.84
C LEU A 234 12.27 -18.35 1.55
N ILE A 235 11.97 -17.15 1.04
CA ILE A 235 12.43 -15.89 1.64
C ILE A 235 11.71 -15.60 2.95
N GLY A 236 10.40 -15.89 3.01
CA GLY A 236 9.47 -15.55 4.08
C GLY A 236 8.38 -14.62 3.59
N THR A 237 7.15 -14.96 3.94
CA THR A 237 5.93 -14.20 3.63
C THR A 237 5.22 -13.81 4.91
N ASP A 238 4.15 -13.02 4.85
CA ASP A 238 3.29 -12.74 6.00
C ASP A 238 2.70 -14.03 6.64
N TYR A 239 2.72 -15.16 5.92
CA TYR A 239 2.19 -16.45 6.37
C TYR A 239 3.27 -17.40 6.93
N ASN A 240 4.54 -17.13 6.63
CA ASN A 240 5.73 -17.78 7.20
C ASN A 240 6.87 -16.75 7.37
N PRO A 241 6.75 -15.81 8.34
CA PRO A 241 7.64 -14.64 8.43
C PRO A 241 9.12 -14.93 8.60
N ASP A 242 9.45 -16.08 9.18
CA ASP A 242 10.85 -16.47 9.40
C ASP A 242 11.55 -16.94 8.12
N GLY A 243 10.78 -17.34 7.09
CA GLY A 243 11.33 -17.96 5.89
C GLY A 243 12.25 -19.13 6.18
N PHE A 244 13.29 -19.30 5.36
CA PHE A 244 14.32 -20.33 5.56
C PHE A 244 15.67 -19.67 5.85
N LYS A 245 16.28 -19.98 6.99
CA LYS A 245 17.51 -19.36 7.47
C LYS A 245 18.62 -19.36 6.42
N GLY A 246 19.13 -18.19 6.10
CA GLY A 246 20.21 -18.01 5.13
C GLY A 246 19.78 -18.14 3.66
N ILE A 247 18.46 -18.13 3.37
CA ILE A 247 17.90 -18.14 2.03
C ILE A 247 17.33 -16.74 1.73
N GLY A 248 18.10 -15.90 1.03
CA GLY A 248 17.61 -14.64 0.48
C GLY A 248 17.16 -14.79 -0.98
N ALA A 249 16.61 -13.73 -1.57
CA ALA A 249 15.98 -13.75 -2.88
C ALA A 249 16.81 -14.38 -4.00
N LYS A 250 18.10 -14.06 -4.11
CA LYS A 250 18.98 -14.61 -5.15
C LYS A 250 19.22 -16.12 -4.99
N LYS A 251 19.39 -16.58 -3.73
CA LYS A 251 19.59 -18.01 -3.45
C LYS A 251 18.29 -18.80 -3.66
N ALA A 252 17.15 -18.24 -3.25
CA ALA A 252 15.83 -18.81 -3.51
C ALA A 252 15.57 -18.98 -5.01
N LEU A 253 15.84 -17.93 -5.81
CA LEU A 253 15.75 -18.00 -7.27
C LEU A 253 16.64 -19.12 -7.86
N HIS A 254 17.89 -19.22 -7.42
CA HIS A 254 18.81 -20.26 -7.89
C HIS A 254 18.28 -21.67 -7.59
N LEU A 255 17.78 -21.89 -6.37
CA LEU A 255 17.21 -23.17 -5.94
C LEU A 255 15.98 -23.54 -6.78
N ILE A 256 15.03 -22.60 -6.92
CA ILE A 256 13.81 -22.85 -7.69
C ILE A 256 14.11 -23.08 -9.18
N LYS A 257 15.06 -22.35 -9.77
CA LYS A 257 15.49 -22.63 -11.15
C LYS A 257 16.06 -24.04 -11.31
N LYS A 258 16.81 -24.54 -10.32
CA LYS A 258 17.41 -25.87 -10.34
C LYS A 258 16.39 -26.98 -10.11
N TYR A 259 15.55 -26.84 -9.09
CA TYR A 259 14.68 -27.92 -8.61
C TYR A 259 13.22 -27.77 -9.05
N LYS A 260 12.85 -26.62 -9.57
CA LYS A 260 11.52 -26.24 -10.09
C LYS A 260 10.43 -26.08 -9.05
N ARG A 261 10.47 -26.82 -7.96
CA ARG A 261 9.48 -26.76 -6.88
C ARG A 261 10.15 -26.89 -5.52
N LEU A 262 9.52 -26.30 -4.48
CA LEU A 262 9.99 -26.35 -3.09
C LEU A 262 10.25 -27.77 -2.61
N GLU A 263 9.28 -28.64 -2.83
CA GLU A 263 9.30 -30.03 -2.38
C GLU A 263 10.41 -30.89 -3.02
N ASN A 264 10.96 -30.44 -4.14
CA ASN A 264 12.04 -31.13 -4.84
C ASN A 264 13.45 -30.68 -4.43
N ILE A 265 13.57 -29.66 -3.57
CA ILE A 265 14.86 -29.11 -3.16
C ILE A 265 15.57 -30.14 -2.25
N ASP A 266 16.65 -30.70 -2.76
CA ASP A 266 17.48 -31.69 -2.02
C ASP A 266 18.51 -30.97 -1.14
N VAL A 267 18.00 -30.28 -0.08
CA VAL A 267 18.79 -29.64 0.96
C VAL A 267 18.11 -29.94 2.30
N GLU A 268 18.79 -30.67 3.17
CA GLU A 268 18.26 -31.23 4.42
C GLU A 268 17.54 -30.12 5.28
N SER A 269 18.20 -29.00 5.51
CA SER A 269 17.62 -27.90 6.31
C SER A 269 16.37 -27.27 5.70
N ILE A 270 16.19 -27.35 4.36
CA ILE A 270 14.97 -26.89 3.69
C ILE A 270 13.88 -27.95 3.85
N GLN A 271 14.19 -29.22 3.64
CA GLN A 271 13.25 -30.33 3.81
C GLN A 271 12.72 -30.41 5.25
N GLU A 272 13.59 -30.26 6.25
CA GLU A 272 13.18 -30.14 7.65
C GLU A 272 12.24 -28.94 7.88
N GLY A 273 12.61 -27.77 7.35
CA GLY A 273 11.77 -26.55 7.46
C GLY A 273 10.40 -26.70 6.80
N LEU A 274 10.32 -27.38 5.65
CA LEU A 274 9.05 -27.63 4.95
C LEU A 274 8.08 -28.52 5.77
N ASN A 275 8.60 -29.39 6.63
CA ASN A 275 7.78 -30.22 7.53
C ASN A 275 7.09 -29.37 8.63
N HIS A 276 7.55 -28.15 8.88
CA HIS A 276 7.02 -27.27 9.93
C HIS A 276 6.09 -26.16 9.42
N ILE A 277 5.91 -26.03 8.11
CA ILE A 277 5.03 -25.04 7.49
C ILE A 277 4.03 -25.69 6.53
N ASP A 278 2.82 -25.18 6.48
CA ASP A 278 1.84 -25.57 5.46
C ASP A 278 2.05 -24.75 4.19
N TYR A 279 3.15 -25.03 3.47
CA TYR A 279 3.50 -24.31 2.25
C TYR A 279 2.45 -24.47 1.14
N ASN A 280 1.67 -25.57 1.14
CA ASN A 280 0.59 -25.77 0.18
C ASN A 280 -0.57 -24.78 0.42
N SER A 281 -0.94 -24.55 1.68
CA SER A 281 -1.94 -23.54 2.02
C SER A 281 -1.43 -22.13 1.71
N ILE A 282 -0.15 -21.81 1.98
CA ILE A 282 0.45 -20.54 1.62
C ILE A 282 0.43 -20.33 0.10
N ARG A 283 0.84 -21.34 -0.67
CA ARG A 283 0.80 -21.32 -2.14
C ARG A 283 -0.62 -21.06 -2.66
N ARG A 284 -1.63 -21.72 -2.08
CA ARG A 284 -3.03 -21.52 -2.43
C ARG A 284 -3.54 -20.11 -2.12
N ILE A 285 -3.13 -19.52 -1.00
CA ILE A 285 -3.51 -18.13 -0.65
C ILE A 285 -3.08 -17.17 -1.76
N PHE A 286 -1.88 -17.31 -2.32
CA PHE A 286 -1.39 -16.44 -3.37
C PHE A 286 -1.98 -16.76 -4.75
N LEU A 287 -2.08 -18.02 -5.13
CA LEU A 287 -2.47 -18.44 -6.48
C LEU A 287 -3.99 -18.48 -6.68
N GLU A 288 -4.74 -18.78 -5.61
CA GLU A 288 -6.21 -18.92 -5.61
C GLU A 288 -6.82 -18.06 -4.49
N PRO A 289 -6.53 -16.74 -4.44
CA PRO A 289 -6.96 -15.90 -3.34
C PRO A 289 -8.48 -15.74 -3.28
N THR A 290 -9.01 -15.60 -2.07
CA THR A 290 -10.40 -15.21 -1.88
C THR A 290 -10.54 -13.71 -2.13
N VAL A 291 -11.21 -13.32 -3.21
CA VAL A 291 -11.31 -11.93 -3.67
C VAL A 291 -12.76 -11.47 -3.83
N ALA A 292 -12.99 -10.17 -3.74
CA ALA A 292 -14.27 -9.59 -4.15
C ALA A 292 -14.42 -9.67 -5.68
N LYS A 293 -15.57 -10.18 -6.16
CA LYS A 293 -15.89 -10.17 -7.58
C LYS A 293 -16.37 -8.78 -7.98
N VAL A 294 -15.45 -7.97 -8.47
CA VAL A 294 -15.74 -6.62 -9.00
C VAL A 294 -15.92 -6.72 -10.50
N ASN A 295 -17.04 -6.24 -11.01
CA ASN A 295 -17.31 -6.22 -12.46
C ASN A 295 -17.12 -4.83 -13.05
N VAL A 296 -17.49 -3.79 -12.32
CA VAL A 296 -17.41 -2.38 -12.73
C VAL A 296 -17.03 -1.53 -11.52
N VAL A 297 -16.32 -0.45 -11.78
CA VAL A 297 -16.00 0.58 -10.77
C VAL A 297 -16.76 1.85 -11.15
N GLU A 298 -17.68 2.27 -10.29
CA GLU A 298 -18.52 3.45 -10.52
C GLU A 298 -17.93 4.67 -9.80
N PHE A 299 -17.62 5.70 -10.56
CA PHE A 299 -17.17 6.99 -10.04
C PHE A 299 -18.39 7.91 -9.92
N LYS A 300 -18.45 8.68 -8.81
CA LYS A 300 -19.54 9.61 -8.51
C LYS A 300 -19.06 11.05 -8.56
N ASP A 301 -20.00 11.99 -8.60
CA ASP A 301 -19.67 13.39 -8.45
C ASP A 301 -19.19 13.71 -7.02
N ILE A 302 -18.38 14.74 -6.91
CA ILE A 302 -17.81 15.18 -5.63
C ILE A 302 -18.84 15.99 -4.86
N ASP A 303 -19.15 15.59 -3.63
CA ASP A 303 -19.95 16.34 -2.66
C ASP A 303 -19.04 17.31 -1.87
N LYS A 304 -18.87 18.52 -2.40
CA LYS A 304 -18.01 19.54 -1.79
C LYS A 304 -18.53 20.03 -0.45
N GLU A 305 -19.82 20.22 -0.32
CA GLU A 305 -20.44 20.69 0.92
C GLU A 305 -20.28 19.62 2.01
N GLY A 306 -20.49 18.36 1.65
CA GLY A 306 -20.23 17.23 2.52
C GLY A 306 -18.76 17.15 2.96
N ILE A 307 -17.81 17.35 2.04
CA ILE A 307 -16.37 17.37 2.36
C ILE A 307 -16.04 18.50 3.34
N ILE A 308 -16.54 19.73 3.08
CA ILE A 308 -16.28 20.88 3.95
C ILE A 308 -16.86 20.62 5.35
N ARG A 309 -18.10 20.15 5.44
CA ARG A 309 -18.72 19.81 6.73
C ARG A 309 -17.91 18.73 7.46
N PHE A 310 -17.62 17.62 6.79
CA PHE A 310 -16.91 16.49 7.40
C PHE A 310 -15.48 16.86 7.83
N LEU A 311 -14.68 17.46 6.95
CA LEU A 311 -13.29 17.78 7.26
C LEU A 311 -13.16 19.04 8.14
N CYS A 312 -13.90 20.13 7.85
CA CYS A 312 -13.65 21.39 8.53
C CYS A 312 -14.47 21.56 9.81
N GLU A 313 -15.75 21.11 9.84
CA GLU A 313 -16.63 21.31 10.99
C GLU A 313 -16.54 20.14 11.99
N GLU A 314 -16.30 18.91 11.50
CA GLU A 314 -16.28 17.72 12.36
C GLU A 314 -14.85 17.24 12.71
N ARG A 315 -13.82 17.68 11.97
CA ARG A 315 -12.42 17.21 12.10
C ARG A 315 -11.38 18.33 12.17
N ASP A 316 -11.82 19.58 12.28
CA ASP A 316 -11.01 20.80 12.48
C ASP A 316 -9.95 21.07 11.38
N PHE A 317 -10.20 20.63 10.14
CA PHE A 317 -9.35 21.00 9.01
C PHE A 317 -9.49 22.49 8.67
N SER A 318 -8.42 23.11 8.22
CA SER A 318 -8.44 24.48 7.71
C SER A 318 -9.37 24.58 6.49
N LYS A 319 -10.46 25.36 6.62
CA LYS A 319 -11.44 25.61 5.55
C LYS A 319 -10.79 26.23 4.31
N GLU A 320 -9.83 27.13 4.51
CA GLU A 320 -9.06 27.73 3.42
C GLU A 320 -8.28 26.68 2.62
N ARG A 321 -7.54 25.79 3.30
CA ARG A 321 -6.73 24.74 2.65
C ARG A 321 -7.61 23.72 1.92
N VAL A 322 -8.72 23.32 2.52
CA VAL A 322 -9.68 22.38 1.90
C VAL A 322 -10.30 23.01 0.65
N ASN A 323 -10.78 24.27 0.73
CA ASN A 323 -11.33 24.99 -0.42
C ASN A 323 -10.31 25.15 -1.55
N ASN A 324 -9.08 25.53 -1.24
CA ASN A 324 -8.02 25.67 -2.25
C ASN A 324 -7.73 24.33 -2.96
N ALA A 325 -7.76 23.21 -2.23
CA ALA A 325 -7.58 21.88 -2.81
C ALA A 325 -8.76 21.52 -3.74
N LEU A 326 -10.00 21.75 -3.31
CA LEU A 326 -11.19 21.49 -4.12
C LEU A 326 -11.24 22.36 -5.38
N GLN A 327 -10.87 23.65 -5.28
CA GLN A 327 -10.80 24.54 -6.45
C GLN A 327 -9.78 24.06 -7.49
N ARG A 328 -8.60 23.63 -7.06
CA ARG A 328 -7.59 23.04 -7.98
C ARG A 328 -8.13 21.80 -8.69
N LEU A 329 -8.82 20.92 -7.95
CA LEU A 329 -9.41 19.73 -8.53
C LEU A 329 -10.47 20.07 -9.58
N GLU A 330 -11.37 21.03 -9.28
CA GLU A 330 -12.38 21.48 -10.25
C GLU A 330 -11.78 22.06 -11.52
N GLN A 331 -10.76 22.92 -11.37
CA GLN A 331 -10.07 23.50 -12.53
C GLN A 331 -9.46 22.41 -13.42
N ALA A 332 -8.81 21.42 -12.81
CA ALA A 332 -8.22 20.30 -13.54
C ALA A 332 -9.28 19.45 -14.27
N MET A 333 -10.43 19.20 -13.61
CA MET A 333 -11.54 18.45 -14.23
C MET A 333 -12.21 19.23 -15.38
N LYS A 334 -12.36 20.56 -15.26
CA LYS A 334 -12.89 21.41 -16.35
C LYS A 334 -11.97 21.40 -17.57
N ILE A 335 -10.66 21.50 -17.37
CA ILE A 335 -9.66 21.44 -18.46
C ILE A 335 -9.72 20.08 -19.17
N SER A 336 -9.87 19.00 -18.41
CA SER A 336 -9.99 17.66 -18.99
C SER A 336 -11.25 17.50 -19.86
N ARG A 337 -12.40 18.03 -19.40
CA ARG A 337 -13.66 17.98 -20.16
C ARG A 337 -13.60 18.87 -21.42
N SER A 338 -13.11 20.09 -21.34
CA SER A 338 -12.98 21.01 -22.50
C SER A 338 -11.96 20.52 -23.55
N GLY A 339 -11.00 19.69 -23.16
CA GLY A 339 -10.07 19.05 -24.10
C GLY A 339 -10.71 17.95 -24.93
N LEU A 340 -11.70 17.24 -24.41
CA LEU A 340 -12.47 16.23 -25.13
C LEU A 340 -13.45 16.86 -26.13
N ASP A 341 -14.11 17.98 -25.78
CA ASP A 341 -15.05 18.70 -26.65
C ASP A 341 -14.39 19.34 -27.89
N ARG A 342 -13.06 19.38 -27.98
CA ARG A 342 -12.33 19.88 -29.17
C ARG A 342 -12.08 18.81 -30.24
N TRP A 343 -12.40 17.54 -29.96
CA TRP A 343 -12.19 16.42 -30.87
C TRP A 343 -13.49 15.77 -31.36
N PHE A 344 -14.62 16.32 -30.97
CA PHE A 344 -15.96 16.08 -31.49
C PHE A 344 -16.56 17.41 -31.99
#